data_adab2b95d80d6cf95595727b86a33fff
#
_entry.id   adab2b95d80d6cf95595727b86a33fff
#
_cell.length_a   1.000
_cell.length_b   1.000
_cell.length_c   1.000
_cell.angle_alpha   90.00
_cell.angle_beta   90.00
_cell.angle_gamma   90.00
#
_symmetry.space_group_name_H-M   'P 1'
#
loop_
_entity.id
_entity.type
_entity.pdbx_description
1 polymer ?
#
loop_
_entity_poly.entity_id
_entity_poly.type
_entity_poly.pdbx_seq_one_letter_code
_entity_poly.pdbx_strand_id
1 'polypeptide(L)'
;MSQQTYSLEGAGEGQVNITDASGDITIVGWSQPRIVIYADEDDQPEAQWQGNVLNVSHVHDAQLRVPESASVSIERAGGDIEVVAVRALRIGMAAGDTELSRVGELSLGTVAGDLEIEQAGQVSIDAVMGDLEIHSAAAVNVGRVNGGAELHRVGPLRIETTMGDLEVHEAEGVSLGQVFGDAELHHVGGDLMASTIRGDAEVESVNNVQLEKVSGDLVIRDVQGSVNAVVQGDISLHKLPSSQSHTVRADGDVALGLDPGPVTLNIQAHGSIRWDRSLGLTVQSDTRRQLVARLGEGGGEINVNAHGDVVVYPAGEERGRRGRGRHGWVMAGAGEGPRVPPIPPIPTIPPMPSLGGIPVAGVRRPPVNLVEERSVILKMLAEGKITAEQAARLLDALGDA
;
A
#
# COMPACT_ATOMS: atom_id res chain seq x y z
N MET A 1 -29.58 3.66 26.28
CA MET A 1 -28.81 2.41 26.13
C MET A 1 -29.21 1.41 27.18
N SER A 2 -29.65 0.24 26.79
CA SER A 2 -29.89 -0.91 27.65
C SER A 2 -28.60 -1.75 27.77
N GLN A 3 -28.47 -2.46 28.90
CA GLN A 3 -27.32 -3.33 29.14
C GLN A 3 -27.80 -4.76 29.38
N GLN A 4 -27.32 -5.70 28.57
CA GLN A 4 -27.54 -7.13 28.78
C GLN A 4 -26.21 -7.80 29.15
N THR A 5 -26.21 -8.61 30.21
CA THR A 5 -24.97 -9.27 30.68
C THR A 5 -25.14 -10.79 30.62
N TYR A 6 -24.22 -11.46 29.98
CA TYR A 6 -24.17 -12.90 29.80
C TYR A 6 -22.90 -13.45 30.44
N SER A 7 -23.05 -14.31 31.46
CA SER A 7 -21.93 -14.96 32.14
C SER A 7 -21.50 -16.23 31.43
N LEU A 8 -20.20 -16.43 31.22
CA LEU A 8 -19.67 -17.68 30.73
C LEU A 8 -19.63 -18.69 31.90
N GLU A 9 -20.29 -19.82 31.78
CA GLU A 9 -20.17 -20.91 32.74
C GLU A 9 -18.87 -21.71 32.46
N GLY A 10 -17.88 -21.56 33.32
CA GLY A 10 -16.58 -22.23 33.24
C GLY A 10 -15.48 -21.36 32.62
N ALA A 11 -14.23 -21.83 32.71
CA ALA A 11 -13.04 -21.17 32.15
C ALA A 11 -12.94 -21.42 30.62
N GLY A 12 -14.05 -21.46 29.91
CA GLY A 12 -14.12 -21.74 28.46
C GLY A 12 -13.89 -20.49 27.61
N GLU A 13 -13.30 -20.68 26.47
CA GLU A 13 -13.22 -19.70 25.40
C GLU A 13 -14.65 -19.36 24.92
N GLY A 14 -15.11 -18.14 25.17
CA GLY A 14 -16.43 -17.69 24.71
C GLY A 14 -16.46 -17.56 23.20
N GLN A 15 -17.55 -18.02 22.59
CA GLN A 15 -17.81 -17.78 21.19
C GLN A 15 -19.05 -16.91 21.03
N VAL A 16 -18.94 -15.86 20.22
CA VAL A 16 -20.05 -14.96 19.88
C VAL A 16 -20.30 -15.03 18.38
N ASN A 17 -21.53 -15.33 18.00
CA ASN A 17 -21.96 -15.29 16.61
C ASN A 17 -23.00 -14.17 16.44
N ILE A 18 -22.71 -13.22 15.57
CA ILE A 18 -23.61 -12.15 15.16
C ILE A 18 -24.05 -12.47 13.73
N THR A 19 -25.33 -12.70 13.52
CA THR A 19 -25.85 -13.09 12.20
C THR A 19 -26.02 -11.88 11.30
N ASP A 20 -26.61 -10.82 11.82
CA ASP A 20 -26.92 -9.62 11.04
C ASP A 20 -26.82 -8.36 11.91
N ALA A 21 -26.01 -7.44 11.49
CA ALA A 21 -25.87 -6.13 12.08
C ALA A 21 -26.18 -5.06 11.04
N SER A 22 -27.19 -4.26 11.29
CA SER A 22 -27.64 -3.24 10.34
C SER A 22 -27.02 -1.87 10.54
N GLY A 23 -26.40 -1.62 11.71
CA GLY A 23 -25.67 -0.40 12.05
C GLY A 23 -24.23 -0.67 12.42
N ASP A 24 -23.62 0.26 13.16
CA ASP A 24 -22.21 0.17 13.55
C ASP A 24 -22.01 -0.80 14.71
N ILE A 25 -20.90 -1.50 14.68
CA ILE A 25 -20.54 -2.46 15.73
C ILE A 25 -19.16 -2.14 16.29
N THR A 26 -19.11 -1.94 17.61
CA THR A 26 -17.84 -1.88 18.35
C THR A 26 -17.69 -3.12 19.25
N ILE A 27 -16.61 -3.87 19.11
CA ILE A 27 -16.32 -5.05 19.94
C ILE A 27 -14.98 -4.84 20.66
N VAL A 28 -15.03 -4.88 21.98
CA VAL A 28 -13.85 -4.66 22.83
C VAL A 28 -13.59 -5.89 23.71
N GLY A 29 -12.41 -6.46 23.54
CA GLY A 29 -11.92 -7.51 24.43
C GLY A 29 -11.59 -6.98 25.82
N TRP A 30 -11.87 -7.76 26.86
CA TRP A 30 -11.55 -7.44 28.22
C TRP A 30 -11.14 -8.67 29.05
N SER A 31 -10.59 -8.45 30.23
CA SER A 31 -10.10 -9.53 31.11
C SER A 31 -11.19 -10.29 31.88
N GLN A 32 -12.46 -9.92 31.74
CA GLN A 32 -13.54 -10.56 32.51
C GLN A 32 -14.19 -11.71 31.74
N PRO A 33 -14.52 -12.84 32.40
CA PRO A 33 -15.14 -14.01 31.76
C PRO A 33 -16.68 -13.81 31.58
N ARG A 34 -17.07 -12.75 30.95
CA ARG A 34 -18.49 -12.44 30.65
C ARG A 34 -18.60 -11.61 29.38
N ILE A 35 -19.71 -11.71 28.73
CA ILE A 35 -20.07 -10.91 27.59
C ILE A 35 -21.11 -9.86 28.02
N VAL A 36 -20.90 -8.62 27.61
CA VAL A 36 -21.85 -7.53 27.87
C VAL A 36 -22.21 -6.88 26.56
N ILE A 37 -23.49 -6.73 26.30
CA ILE A 37 -24.04 -6.07 25.11
C ILE A 37 -24.71 -4.78 25.55
N TYR A 38 -24.30 -3.67 24.95
CA TYR A 38 -24.92 -2.37 25.08
C TYR A 38 -25.62 -2.05 23.77
N ALA A 39 -26.92 -1.84 23.79
CA ALA A 39 -27.72 -1.46 22.63
C ALA A 39 -28.74 -0.39 23.03
N ASP A 40 -29.36 0.25 22.09
CA ASP A 40 -30.44 1.18 22.40
C ASP A 40 -31.67 0.46 22.94
N GLU A 41 -32.54 1.18 23.70
CA GLU A 41 -33.67 0.57 24.39
C GLU A 41 -34.73 0.03 23.41
N ASP A 42 -34.81 0.65 22.23
CA ASP A 42 -35.78 0.28 21.20
C ASP A 42 -35.23 -0.85 20.27
N ASP A 43 -33.92 -1.12 20.30
CA ASP A 43 -33.25 -2.10 19.44
C ASP A 43 -32.53 -3.18 20.27
N GLN A 44 -33.22 -3.82 21.18
CA GLN A 44 -32.64 -4.87 22.01
C GLN A 44 -32.35 -6.12 21.17
N PRO A 45 -31.02 -6.52 21.04
CA PRO A 45 -30.69 -7.72 20.30
C PRO A 45 -31.27 -8.97 20.95
N GLU A 46 -31.76 -9.88 20.13
CA GLU A 46 -32.09 -11.22 20.60
C GLU A 46 -30.86 -12.06 20.77
N ALA A 47 -30.44 -12.34 21.99
CA ALA A 47 -29.28 -13.13 22.29
C ALA A 47 -29.63 -14.42 23.02
N GLN A 48 -29.16 -15.54 22.50
CA GLN A 48 -29.46 -16.88 23.05
C GLN A 48 -28.19 -17.74 23.13
N TRP A 49 -27.99 -18.39 24.27
CA TRP A 49 -26.97 -19.40 24.44
C TRP A 49 -27.34 -20.71 23.75
N GLN A 50 -26.46 -21.22 22.93
CA GLN A 50 -26.54 -22.59 22.39
C GLN A 50 -25.20 -23.33 22.69
N GLY A 51 -25.22 -24.06 23.78
CA GLY A 51 -23.97 -24.64 24.30
C GLY A 51 -23.01 -23.56 24.79
N ASN A 52 -21.81 -23.47 24.17
CA ASN A 52 -20.81 -22.47 24.52
C ASN A 52 -20.79 -21.25 23.57
N VAL A 53 -21.78 -21.12 22.73
CA VAL A 53 -21.90 -20.07 21.71
C VAL A 53 -23.06 -19.13 22.07
N LEU A 54 -22.77 -17.84 22.17
CA LEU A 54 -23.80 -16.80 22.26
C LEU A 54 -24.17 -16.36 20.83
N ASN A 55 -25.36 -16.76 20.39
CA ASN A 55 -25.90 -16.30 19.11
C ASN A 55 -26.68 -15.01 19.32
N VAL A 56 -26.29 -13.97 18.59
CA VAL A 56 -26.93 -12.66 18.63
C VAL A 56 -27.49 -12.38 17.24
N SER A 57 -28.79 -12.11 17.18
CA SER A 57 -29.50 -11.78 15.94
C SER A 57 -30.01 -10.35 15.97
N HIS A 58 -29.98 -9.71 14.78
CA HIS A 58 -30.54 -8.37 14.57
C HIS A 58 -29.97 -7.31 15.52
N VAL A 59 -28.73 -6.97 15.32
CA VAL A 59 -28.02 -5.90 16.05
C VAL A 59 -28.10 -4.62 15.25
N HIS A 60 -28.47 -3.51 15.90
CA HIS A 60 -28.36 -2.16 15.34
C HIS A 60 -27.59 -1.30 16.33
N ASP A 61 -26.52 -0.65 15.88
CA ASP A 61 -25.67 0.21 16.71
C ASP A 61 -25.33 -0.36 18.09
N ALA A 62 -24.49 -1.37 18.14
CA ALA A 62 -24.18 -2.05 19.39
C ALA A 62 -22.71 -2.02 19.77
N GLN A 63 -22.47 -1.90 21.07
CA GLN A 63 -21.16 -2.13 21.67
C GLN A 63 -21.15 -3.45 22.44
N LEU A 64 -20.23 -4.33 22.13
CA LEU A 64 -20.02 -5.60 22.82
C LEU A 64 -18.70 -5.57 23.59
N ARG A 65 -18.75 -6.05 24.83
CA ARG A 65 -17.53 -6.39 25.58
C ARG A 65 -17.45 -7.89 25.70
N VAL A 66 -16.38 -8.46 25.19
CA VAL A 66 -16.16 -9.92 25.17
C VAL A 66 -14.82 -10.25 25.87
N PRO A 67 -14.62 -11.46 26.42
CA PRO A 67 -13.30 -11.85 26.88
C PRO A 67 -12.25 -11.74 25.75
N GLU A 68 -11.02 -11.32 26.08
CA GLU A 68 -9.92 -11.29 25.10
C GLU A 68 -9.64 -12.67 24.46
N SER A 69 -9.97 -13.76 25.19
CA SER A 69 -9.88 -15.13 24.66
C SER A 69 -11.05 -15.54 23.77
N ALA A 70 -12.02 -14.66 23.57
CA ALA A 70 -13.20 -14.99 22.77
C ALA A 70 -12.91 -15.08 21.27
N SER A 71 -13.70 -15.92 20.60
CA SER A 71 -13.81 -15.93 19.13
C SER A 71 -15.12 -15.26 18.73
N VAL A 72 -15.04 -14.31 17.83
CA VAL A 72 -16.18 -13.56 17.32
C VAL A 72 -16.40 -13.89 15.86
N SER A 73 -17.65 -14.17 15.48
CA SER A 73 -18.06 -14.35 14.09
C SER A 73 -19.19 -13.40 13.76
N ILE A 74 -19.04 -12.61 12.72
CA ILE A 74 -20.07 -11.70 12.18
C ILE A 74 -20.36 -12.18 10.76
N GLU A 75 -21.60 -12.59 10.47
CA GLU A 75 -21.94 -13.02 9.12
C GLU A 75 -22.09 -11.84 8.18
N ARG A 76 -22.80 -10.79 8.60
CA ARG A 76 -23.00 -9.55 7.86
C ARG A 76 -23.05 -8.34 8.78
N ALA A 77 -22.40 -7.26 8.34
CA ALA A 77 -22.50 -5.94 8.96
C ALA A 77 -22.82 -4.89 7.89
N GLY A 78 -23.80 -4.03 8.18
CA GLY A 78 -24.25 -2.97 7.28
C GLY A 78 -23.61 -1.61 7.54
N GLY A 79 -23.06 -1.39 8.74
CA GLY A 79 -22.31 -0.19 9.13
C GLY A 79 -20.82 -0.46 9.31
N ASP A 80 -20.16 0.43 10.04
CA ASP A 80 -18.74 0.34 10.34
C ASP A 80 -18.46 -0.68 11.45
N ILE A 81 -17.30 -1.29 11.41
CA ILE A 81 -16.88 -2.30 12.38
C ILE A 81 -15.58 -1.87 13.05
N GLU A 82 -15.61 -1.77 14.38
CA GLU A 82 -14.42 -1.61 15.20
C GLU A 82 -14.23 -2.81 16.12
N VAL A 83 -13.09 -3.49 16.04
CA VAL A 83 -12.79 -4.64 16.91
C VAL A 83 -11.43 -4.50 17.56
N VAL A 84 -11.39 -4.60 18.87
CA VAL A 84 -10.16 -4.45 19.65
C VAL A 84 -9.98 -5.64 20.58
N ALA A 85 -8.80 -6.26 20.55
CA ALA A 85 -8.32 -7.26 21.49
C ALA A 85 -9.21 -8.53 21.58
N VAL A 86 -9.32 -9.27 20.49
CA VAL A 86 -9.98 -10.58 20.46
C VAL A 86 -9.02 -11.67 19.95
N ARG A 87 -9.20 -12.90 20.41
CA ARG A 87 -8.38 -14.03 20.01
C ARG A 87 -8.57 -14.38 18.54
N ALA A 88 -9.81 -14.42 18.08
CA ALA A 88 -10.11 -14.73 16.70
C ALA A 88 -11.35 -13.94 16.23
N LEU A 89 -11.28 -13.45 15.01
CA LEU A 89 -12.36 -12.70 14.37
C LEU A 89 -12.64 -13.29 12.98
N ARG A 90 -13.90 -13.54 12.71
CA ARG A 90 -14.39 -13.89 11.39
C ARG A 90 -15.49 -12.91 10.98
N ILE A 91 -15.36 -12.30 9.81
CA ILE A 91 -16.41 -11.46 9.21
C ILE A 91 -16.69 -12.00 7.81
N GLY A 92 -17.95 -12.32 7.53
CA GLY A 92 -18.39 -12.76 6.20
C GLY A 92 -18.46 -11.59 5.23
N MET A 93 -19.21 -10.55 5.60
CA MET A 93 -19.36 -9.32 4.80
C MET A 93 -19.47 -8.11 5.71
N ALA A 94 -18.69 -7.07 5.41
CA ALA A 94 -18.81 -5.73 5.98
C ALA A 94 -19.12 -4.75 4.85
N ALA A 95 -20.14 -3.90 5.03
CA ALA A 95 -20.52 -2.90 4.04
C ALA A 95 -19.87 -1.53 4.29
N GLY A 96 -19.54 -1.22 5.55
CA GLY A 96 -18.80 -0.01 5.95
C GLY A 96 -17.31 -0.26 6.09
N ASP A 97 -16.64 0.71 6.70
CA ASP A 97 -15.21 0.64 6.99
C ASP A 97 -14.95 -0.31 8.18
N THR A 98 -13.77 -0.89 8.21
CA THR A 98 -13.44 -1.90 9.22
C THR A 98 -12.10 -1.59 9.85
N GLU A 99 -12.09 -1.30 11.17
CA GLU A 99 -10.88 -1.03 11.96
C GLU A 99 -10.63 -2.16 12.96
N LEU A 100 -9.47 -2.79 12.88
CA LEU A 100 -9.12 -3.96 13.66
C LEU A 100 -7.80 -3.77 14.41
N SER A 101 -7.82 -3.95 15.72
CA SER A 101 -6.62 -3.82 16.56
C SER A 101 -6.46 -5.02 17.49
N ARG A 102 -5.25 -5.59 17.56
CA ARG A 102 -4.87 -6.71 18.44
C ARG A 102 -5.74 -7.95 18.26
N VAL A 103 -5.87 -8.42 17.02
CA VAL A 103 -6.61 -9.64 16.66
C VAL A 103 -5.64 -10.80 16.46
N GLY A 104 -5.85 -11.94 17.13
CA GLY A 104 -4.97 -13.12 16.98
C GLY A 104 -5.10 -13.78 15.62
N GLU A 105 -6.28 -14.30 15.29
CA GLU A 105 -6.58 -14.90 13.97
C GLU A 105 -7.68 -14.08 13.29
N LEU A 106 -7.46 -13.68 12.05
CA LEU A 106 -8.38 -12.86 11.27
C LEU A 106 -8.78 -13.55 9.98
N SER A 107 -10.09 -13.69 9.76
CA SER A 107 -10.66 -14.23 8.51
C SER A 107 -11.79 -13.31 8.03
N LEU A 108 -11.53 -12.58 6.94
CA LEU A 108 -12.49 -11.66 6.33
C LEU A 108 -12.91 -12.18 4.95
N GLY A 109 -14.20 -12.21 4.70
CA GLY A 109 -14.75 -12.44 3.37
C GLY A 109 -14.64 -11.16 2.54
N THR A 110 -15.70 -10.36 2.48
CA THR A 110 -15.71 -9.12 1.70
C THR A 110 -15.88 -7.90 2.61
N VAL A 111 -15.00 -6.92 2.48
CA VAL A 111 -15.12 -5.58 3.05
C VAL A 111 -15.39 -4.61 1.91
N ALA A 112 -16.54 -3.90 1.94
CA ALA A 112 -16.91 -2.97 0.87
C ALA A 112 -16.32 -1.57 1.07
N GLY A 113 -16.04 -1.17 2.31
CA GLY A 113 -15.30 0.04 2.66
C GLY A 113 -13.79 -0.18 2.69
N ASP A 114 -13.11 0.68 3.43
CA ASP A 114 -11.68 0.58 3.70
C ASP A 114 -11.42 -0.39 4.87
N LEU A 115 -10.24 -1.00 4.88
CA LEU A 115 -9.83 -1.93 5.93
C LEU A 115 -8.51 -1.50 6.54
N GLU A 116 -8.54 -1.20 7.84
CA GLU A 116 -7.34 -0.89 8.63
C GLU A 116 -7.09 -1.98 9.69
N ILE A 117 -5.86 -2.47 9.73
CA ILE A 117 -5.41 -3.47 10.71
C ILE A 117 -4.15 -2.97 11.41
N GLU A 118 -4.28 -2.52 12.67
CA GLU A 118 -3.12 -2.09 13.45
C GLU A 118 -2.19 -3.25 13.82
N GLN A 119 -2.77 -4.33 14.37
CA GLN A 119 -1.99 -5.50 14.79
C GLN A 119 -2.83 -6.77 14.67
N ALA A 120 -2.32 -7.73 13.94
CA ALA A 120 -2.93 -9.06 13.85
C ALA A 120 -1.89 -10.19 13.87
N GLY A 121 -2.34 -11.40 14.15
CA GLY A 121 -1.56 -12.60 13.94
C GLY A 121 -1.64 -13.06 12.50
N GLN A 122 -2.40 -14.12 12.23
CA GLN A 122 -2.64 -14.57 10.87
C GLN A 122 -3.84 -13.83 10.24
N VAL A 123 -3.64 -13.28 9.06
CA VAL A 123 -4.63 -12.51 8.32
C VAL A 123 -4.98 -13.23 7.03
N SER A 124 -6.26 -13.51 6.82
CA SER A 124 -6.81 -14.03 5.57
C SER A 124 -8.00 -13.18 5.13
N ILE A 125 -7.91 -12.59 3.94
CA ILE A 125 -8.91 -11.68 3.38
C ILE A 125 -9.25 -12.14 1.98
N ASP A 126 -10.54 -12.35 1.69
CA ASP A 126 -10.97 -12.70 0.34
C ASP A 126 -10.99 -11.47 -0.57
N ALA A 127 -11.63 -10.37 -0.13
CA ALA A 127 -11.71 -9.14 -0.92
C ALA A 127 -11.89 -7.87 -0.08
N VAL A 128 -11.20 -6.78 -0.47
CA VAL A 128 -11.41 -5.40 -0.02
C VAL A 128 -11.79 -4.57 -1.23
N MET A 129 -12.90 -3.82 -1.17
CA MET A 129 -13.33 -2.97 -2.28
C MET A 129 -12.77 -1.55 -2.19
N GLY A 130 -12.41 -1.09 -1.00
CA GLY A 130 -11.67 0.14 -0.74
C GLY A 130 -10.17 -0.10 -0.67
N ASP A 131 -9.50 0.69 0.15
CA ASP A 131 -8.07 0.61 0.43
C ASP A 131 -7.79 -0.38 1.59
N LEU A 132 -6.61 -0.97 1.59
CA LEU A 132 -6.13 -1.88 2.62
C LEU A 132 -4.89 -1.29 3.31
N GLU A 133 -4.95 -1.10 4.63
CA GLU A 133 -3.81 -0.71 5.44
C GLU A 133 -3.54 -1.74 6.54
N ILE A 134 -2.30 -2.24 6.62
CA ILE A 134 -1.87 -3.19 7.66
C ILE A 134 -0.58 -2.69 8.30
N HIS A 135 -0.63 -2.31 9.57
CA HIS A 135 0.55 -1.85 10.29
C HIS A 135 1.44 -2.98 10.81
N SER A 136 0.85 -4.10 11.24
CA SER A 136 1.63 -5.26 11.69
C SER A 136 0.83 -6.55 11.63
N ALA A 137 1.39 -7.58 11.00
CA ALA A 137 0.80 -8.91 11.01
C ALA A 137 1.86 -10.02 10.91
N ALA A 138 1.60 -11.16 11.56
CA ALA A 138 2.53 -12.30 11.52
C ALA A 138 2.54 -13.01 10.16
N ALA A 139 1.42 -13.04 9.46
CA ALA A 139 1.31 -13.54 8.09
C ALA A 139 0.06 -12.94 7.42
N VAL A 140 0.15 -12.63 6.13
CA VAL A 140 -0.93 -11.98 5.37
C VAL A 140 -1.21 -12.71 4.08
N ASN A 141 -2.47 -13.08 3.87
CA ASN A 141 -2.96 -13.65 2.62
C ASN A 141 -4.22 -12.88 2.16
N VAL A 142 -4.13 -12.23 1.01
CA VAL A 142 -5.20 -11.40 0.46
C VAL A 142 -5.53 -11.86 -0.96
N GLY A 143 -6.80 -12.12 -1.23
CA GLY A 143 -7.28 -12.44 -2.56
C GLY A 143 -7.30 -11.20 -3.45
N ARG A 144 -8.09 -10.19 -3.12
CA ARG A 144 -8.24 -8.99 -3.94
C ARG A 144 -8.33 -7.70 -3.13
N VAL A 145 -7.66 -6.65 -3.61
CA VAL A 145 -7.85 -5.27 -3.19
C VAL A 145 -8.20 -4.44 -4.43
N ASN A 146 -9.33 -3.72 -4.39
CA ASN A 146 -9.72 -2.86 -5.51
C ASN A 146 -9.13 -1.45 -5.41
N GLY A 147 -8.80 -0.99 -4.21
CA GLY A 147 -8.03 0.22 -3.96
C GLY A 147 -6.53 -0.01 -3.95
N GLY A 148 -5.79 0.85 -3.25
CA GLY A 148 -4.39 0.68 -2.91
C GLY A 148 -4.20 -0.28 -1.73
N ALA A 149 -2.98 -0.75 -1.54
CA ALA A 149 -2.61 -1.56 -0.39
C ALA A 149 -1.29 -1.06 0.21
N GLU A 150 -1.31 -0.72 1.50
CA GLU A 150 -0.13 -0.30 2.27
C GLU A 150 0.09 -1.25 3.44
N LEU A 151 1.27 -1.88 3.48
CA LEU A 151 1.58 -2.89 4.47
C LEU A 151 2.92 -2.62 5.15
N HIS A 152 2.89 -2.59 6.49
CA HIS A 152 4.08 -2.41 7.32
C HIS A 152 4.32 -3.62 8.20
N ARG A 153 5.57 -4.01 8.38
CA ARG A 153 6.03 -5.08 9.30
C ARG A 153 5.19 -6.35 9.26
N VAL A 154 5.13 -6.92 8.07
CA VAL A 154 4.40 -8.18 7.85
C VAL A 154 5.37 -9.36 7.70
N GLY A 155 4.97 -10.52 8.19
CA GLY A 155 5.67 -11.76 7.90
C GLY A 155 5.55 -12.13 6.42
N PRO A 156 5.36 -13.42 6.08
CA PRO A 156 5.10 -13.81 4.70
C PRO A 156 3.82 -13.13 4.15
N LEU A 157 3.96 -12.46 3.00
CA LEU A 157 2.88 -11.74 2.32
C LEU A 157 2.51 -12.43 1.01
N ARG A 158 1.23 -12.67 0.82
CA ARG A 158 0.66 -13.09 -0.46
C ARG A 158 -0.53 -12.21 -0.81
N ILE A 159 -0.50 -11.61 -2.00
CA ILE A 159 -1.64 -10.87 -2.58
C ILE A 159 -1.87 -11.39 -3.99
N GLU A 160 -3.11 -11.80 -4.31
CA GLU A 160 -3.41 -12.30 -5.66
C GLU A 160 -3.67 -11.15 -6.65
N THR A 161 -4.39 -10.12 -6.23
CA THR A 161 -4.70 -8.98 -7.11
C THR A 161 -4.83 -7.68 -6.32
N THR A 162 -4.12 -6.63 -6.77
CA THR A 162 -4.31 -5.23 -6.34
C THR A 162 -4.63 -4.38 -7.56
N MET A 163 -5.72 -3.59 -7.52
CA MET A 163 -6.12 -2.75 -8.64
C MET A 163 -5.49 -1.35 -8.58
N GLY A 164 -5.17 -0.85 -7.40
CA GLY A 164 -4.40 0.37 -7.17
C GLY A 164 -2.91 0.09 -7.02
N ASP A 165 -2.23 1.00 -6.34
CA ASP A 165 -0.81 0.90 -6.03
C ASP A 165 -0.57 -0.02 -4.82
N LEU A 166 0.61 -0.60 -4.75
CA LEU A 166 1.04 -1.46 -3.66
C LEU A 166 2.31 -0.90 -3.02
N GLU A 167 2.25 -0.61 -1.73
CA GLU A 167 3.41 -0.21 -0.93
C GLU A 167 3.64 -1.22 0.20
N VAL A 168 4.86 -1.74 0.29
CA VAL A 168 5.24 -2.73 1.32
C VAL A 168 6.51 -2.29 2.02
N HIS A 169 6.41 -2.09 3.34
CA HIS A 169 7.55 -1.79 4.20
C HIS A 169 7.81 -2.95 5.17
N GLU A 170 8.98 -3.55 5.10
CA GLU A 170 9.39 -4.66 5.97
C GLU A 170 8.49 -5.91 5.85
N ALA A 171 8.85 -6.81 4.94
CA ALA A 171 8.23 -8.13 4.82
C ALA A 171 9.28 -9.25 4.90
N GLU A 172 8.89 -10.44 5.40
CA GLU A 172 9.78 -11.61 5.39
C GLU A 172 9.93 -12.22 4.00
N GLY A 173 8.90 -12.13 3.17
CA GLY A 173 8.89 -12.58 1.79
C GLY A 173 7.58 -12.17 1.12
N VAL A 174 7.62 -11.92 -0.20
CA VAL A 174 6.49 -11.33 -0.92
C VAL A 174 6.15 -12.14 -2.16
N SER A 175 4.88 -12.52 -2.28
CA SER A 175 4.32 -13.21 -3.45
C SER A 175 3.12 -12.45 -4.01
N LEU A 176 3.28 -11.87 -5.19
CA LEU A 176 2.25 -11.05 -5.85
C LEU A 176 1.75 -11.75 -7.12
N GLY A 177 0.45 -11.80 -7.30
CA GLY A 177 -0.17 -12.19 -8.56
C GLY A 177 -0.16 -11.03 -9.55
N GLN A 178 -1.16 -10.15 -9.49
CA GLN A 178 -1.30 -9.01 -10.40
C GLN A 178 -1.41 -7.70 -9.62
N VAL A 179 -0.55 -6.73 -9.91
CA VAL A 179 -0.64 -5.35 -9.47
C VAL A 179 -0.93 -4.48 -10.70
N PHE A 180 -2.01 -3.70 -10.66
CA PHE A 180 -2.43 -2.87 -11.78
C PHE A 180 -1.85 -1.45 -11.71
N GLY A 181 -1.51 -0.97 -10.54
CA GLY A 181 -0.78 0.26 -10.29
C GLY A 181 0.72 0.04 -10.20
N ASP A 182 1.39 0.94 -9.50
CA ASP A 182 2.81 0.87 -9.19
C ASP A 182 3.06 -0.05 -7.98
N ALA A 183 4.27 -0.59 -7.86
CA ALA A 183 4.66 -1.44 -6.74
C ALA A 183 5.97 -0.93 -6.11
N GLU A 184 5.90 -0.48 -4.86
CA GLU A 184 7.04 -0.05 -4.07
C GLU A 184 7.27 -1.03 -2.91
N LEU A 185 8.45 -1.67 -2.89
CA LEU A 185 8.78 -2.67 -1.89
C LEU A 185 10.11 -2.33 -1.22
N HIS A 186 10.04 -2.10 0.09
CA HIS A 186 11.20 -1.76 0.91
C HIS A 186 11.47 -2.83 1.96
N HIS A 187 12.74 -3.23 2.12
CA HIS A 187 13.20 -4.15 3.17
C HIS A 187 12.49 -5.52 3.16
N VAL A 188 12.52 -6.21 2.01
CA VAL A 188 12.04 -7.59 1.90
C VAL A 188 13.16 -8.54 2.33
N GLY A 189 13.06 -9.13 3.52
CA GLY A 189 14.09 -10.01 4.09
C GLY A 189 14.28 -11.34 3.35
N GLY A 190 13.29 -11.77 2.58
CA GLY A 190 13.28 -12.99 1.77
C GLY A 190 13.20 -12.75 0.27
N ASP A 191 12.50 -13.62 -0.40
CA ASP A 191 12.35 -13.59 -1.86
C ASP A 191 11.12 -12.77 -2.27
N LEU A 192 11.24 -12.07 -3.39
CA LEU A 192 10.15 -11.38 -4.07
C LEU A 192 9.79 -12.17 -5.34
N MET A 193 8.53 -12.57 -5.44
CA MET A 193 7.94 -13.12 -6.66
C MET A 193 6.73 -12.30 -7.08
N ALA A 194 6.67 -11.88 -8.33
CA ALA A 194 5.50 -11.23 -8.90
C ALA A 194 5.22 -11.71 -10.33
N SER A 195 3.95 -12.03 -10.62
CA SER A 195 3.57 -12.47 -11.96
C SER A 195 3.41 -11.28 -12.90
N THR A 196 2.69 -10.25 -12.50
CA THR A 196 2.48 -9.07 -13.36
C THR A 196 2.38 -7.79 -12.53
N ILE A 197 3.18 -6.79 -12.89
CA ILE A 197 3.05 -5.40 -12.43
C ILE A 197 2.81 -4.55 -13.66
N ARG A 198 1.71 -3.78 -13.71
CA ARG A 198 1.38 -2.96 -14.88
C ARG A 198 2.00 -1.57 -14.84
N GLY A 199 2.18 -1.02 -13.65
CA GLY A 199 2.89 0.21 -13.42
C GLY A 199 4.39 0.01 -13.35
N ASP A 200 5.05 0.95 -12.68
CA ASP A 200 6.47 0.90 -12.36
C ASP A 200 6.71 0.00 -11.13
N ALA A 201 7.90 -0.54 -11.01
CA ALA A 201 8.30 -1.34 -9.85
C ALA A 201 9.60 -0.79 -9.24
N GLU A 202 9.54 -0.44 -7.96
CA GLU A 202 10.72 -0.07 -7.18
C GLU A 202 10.92 -1.07 -6.04
N VAL A 203 12.12 -1.67 -5.98
CA VAL A 203 12.44 -2.71 -5.00
C VAL A 203 13.74 -2.35 -4.32
N GLU A 204 13.72 -2.28 -3.00
CA GLU A 204 14.90 -1.98 -2.20
C GLU A 204 15.14 -3.04 -1.13
N SER A 205 16.40 -3.49 -1.01
CA SER A 205 16.84 -4.47 0.01
C SER A 205 16.05 -5.78 -0.02
N VAL A 206 16.35 -6.61 -1.00
CA VAL A 206 15.69 -7.89 -1.23
C VAL A 206 16.71 -9.02 -1.39
N ASN A 207 16.33 -10.26 -1.07
CA ASN A 207 17.16 -11.42 -1.33
C ASN A 207 17.12 -11.80 -2.83
N ASN A 208 16.16 -12.59 -3.28
CA ASN A 208 16.00 -12.94 -4.69
C ASN A 208 14.79 -12.21 -5.29
N VAL A 209 14.88 -11.87 -6.57
CA VAL A 209 13.82 -11.21 -7.33
C VAL A 209 13.43 -12.05 -8.54
N GLN A 210 12.15 -12.39 -8.62
CA GLN A 210 11.56 -13.05 -9.78
C GLN A 210 10.31 -12.27 -10.23
N LEU A 211 10.46 -11.52 -11.33
CA LEU A 211 9.38 -10.73 -11.93
C LEU A 211 9.11 -11.28 -13.33
N GLU A 212 7.93 -11.89 -13.53
CA GLU A 212 7.59 -12.47 -14.83
C GLU A 212 7.26 -11.39 -15.87
N LYS A 213 6.63 -10.29 -15.42
CA LYS A 213 6.29 -9.18 -16.28
C LYS A 213 6.10 -7.87 -15.50
N VAL A 214 6.86 -6.84 -15.86
CA VAL A 214 6.64 -5.45 -15.48
C VAL A 214 6.37 -4.65 -16.75
N SER A 215 5.30 -3.85 -16.80
CA SER A 215 4.96 -3.08 -18.00
C SER A 215 5.55 -1.66 -18.00
N GLY A 216 5.77 -1.09 -16.83
CA GLY A 216 6.51 0.15 -16.61
C GLY A 216 8.00 -0.06 -16.50
N ASP A 217 8.67 0.83 -15.79
CA ASP A 217 10.10 0.78 -15.48
C ASP A 217 10.38 -0.06 -14.23
N LEU A 218 11.57 -0.63 -14.13
CA LEU A 218 12.02 -1.40 -12.98
C LEU A 218 13.28 -0.77 -12.38
N VAL A 219 13.21 -0.46 -11.09
CA VAL A 219 14.35 -0.03 -10.29
C VAL A 219 14.57 -1.01 -9.16
N ILE A 220 15.78 -1.61 -9.09
CA ILE A 220 16.15 -2.49 -7.97
C ILE A 220 17.42 -1.96 -7.32
N ARG A 221 17.37 -1.76 -6.00
CA ARG A 221 18.49 -1.34 -5.17
C ARG A 221 18.82 -2.42 -4.16
N ASP A 222 20.09 -2.69 -3.97
CA ASP A 222 20.60 -3.58 -2.93
C ASP A 222 20.00 -5.02 -2.93
N VAL A 223 20.22 -5.74 -4.02
CA VAL A 223 19.89 -7.17 -4.11
C VAL A 223 21.03 -8.01 -3.52
N GLN A 224 20.70 -9.04 -2.75
CA GLN A 224 21.70 -9.97 -2.19
C GLN A 224 21.82 -11.29 -2.98
N GLY A 225 20.77 -11.71 -3.64
CA GLY A 225 20.68 -12.95 -4.41
C GLY A 225 20.55 -12.70 -5.92
N SER A 226 19.77 -13.53 -6.58
CA SER A 226 19.55 -13.49 -8.03
C SER A 226 18.42 -12.56 -8.45
N VAL A 227 18.54 -12.00 -9.66
CA VAL A 227 17.47 -11.23 -10.32
C VAL A 227 17.07 -11.93 -11.61
N ASN A 228 15.78 -12.23 -11.74
CA ASN A 228 15.17 -12.70 -12.98
C ASN A 228 13.97 -11.80 -13.30
N ALA A 229 14.08 -10.94 -14.31
CA ALA A 229 13.05 -9.96 -14.61
C ALA A 229 12.82 -9.77 -16.10
N VAL A 230 11.54 -9.64 -16.49
CA VAL A 230 11.08 -9.25 -17.82
C VAL A 230 10.30 -7.94 -17.72
N VAL A 231 10.79 -6.89 -18.38
CA VAL A 231 10.30 -5.52 -18.27
C VAL A 231 10.05 -4.94 -19.66
N GLN A 232 8.93 -4.25 -19.83
CA GLN A 232 8.63 -3.55 -21.08
C GLN A 232 9.25 -2.15 -21.13
N GLY A 233 9.47 -1.52 -19.99
CA GLY A 233 10.15 -0.24 -19.84
C GLY A 233 11.67 -0.37 -19.70
N ASP A 234 12.25 0.58 -18.99
CA ASP A 234 13.68 0.64 -18.66
C ASP A 234 13.98 -0.15 -17.39
N ILE A 235 15.21 -0.64 -17.28
CA ILE A 235 15.69 -1.34 -16.07
C ILE A 235 16.89 -0.61 -15.48
N SER A 236 16.83 -0.32 -14.18
CA SER A 236 17.96 0.18 -13.40
C SER A 236 18.25 -0.74 -12.23
N LEU A 237 19.37 -1.46 -12.30
CA LEU A 237 19.82 -2.35 -11.25
C LEU A 237 21.05 -1.75 -10.59
N HIS A 238 20.93 -1.43 -9.30
CA HIS A 238 22.02 -0.87 -8.52
C HIS A 238 22.60 -1.95 -7.61
N LYS A 239 23.90 -2.06 -7.55
CA LYS A 239 24.60 -2.95 -6.62
C LYS A 239 24.22 -4.44 -6.77
N LEU A 240 24.40 -4.96 -8.00
CA LEU A 240 24.22 -6.39 -8.26
C LEU A 240 25.40 -7.20 -7.73
N PRO A 241 25.15 -8.29 -6.97
CA PRO A 241 26.21 -9.18 -6.52
C PRO A 241 26.82 -9.96 -7.68
N SER A 242 28.12 -9.79 -7.89
CA SER A 242 28.87 -10.46 -8.96
C SER A 242 28.97 -11.98 -8.80
N SER A 243 28.69 -12.53 -7.62
CA SER A 243 28.72 -13.97 -7.32
C SER A 243 27.47 -14.72 -7.74
N GLN A 244 26.38 -14.03 -8.04
CA GLN A 244 25.09 -14.62 -8.37
C GLN A 244 24.81 -14.55 -9.88
N SER A 245 23.87 -15.39 -10.33
CA SER A 245 23.42 -15.36 -11.73
C SER A 245 22.18 -14.50 -11.88
N HIS A 246 22.21 -13.61 -12.89
CA HIS A 246 21.11 -12.69 -13.18
C HIS A 246 20.65 -12.84 -14.63
N THR A 247 19.34 -12.78 -14.85
CA THR A 247 18.75 -12.79 -16.19
C THR A 247 17.76 -11.65 -16.32
N VAL A 248 18.04 -10.73 -17.22
CA VAL A 248 17.22 -9.52 -17.38
C VAL A 248 16.86 -9.32 -18.84
N ARG A 249 15.60 -9.07 -19.10
CA ARG A 249 15.09 -8.71 -20.42
C ARG A 249 14.32 -7.40 -20.34
N ALA A 250 14.70 -6.44 -21.17
CA ALA A 250 14.05 -5.14 -21.28
C ALA A 250 13.68 -4.81 -22.72
N ASP A 251 12.51 -4.20 -22.92
CA ASP A 251 12.21 -3.57 -24.21
C ASP A 251 12.77 -2.12 -24.26
N GLY A 252 13.10 -1.52 -23.12
CA GLY A 252 13.79 -0.23 -22.97
C GLY A 252 15.30 -0.35 -22.80
N ASP A 253 15.88 0.65 -22.12
CA ASP A 253 17.30 0.74 -21.77
C ASP A 253 17.60 -0.04 -20.48
N VAL A 254 18.85 -0.49 -20.34
CA VAL A 254 19.29 -1.20 -19.12
C VAL A 254 20.52 -0.55 -18.52
N ALA A 255 20.44 -0.19 -17.24
CA ALA A 255 21.56 0.31 -16.45
C ALA A 255 21.95 -0.70 -15.37
N LEU A 256 23.20 -1.15 -15.36
CA LEU A 256 23.71 -2.18 -14.45
C LEU A 256 24.84 -1.63 -13.59
N GLY A 257 24.62 -1.52 -12.29
CA GLY A 257 25.63 -1.27 -11.28
C GLY A 257 26.17 -2.59 -10.72
N LEU A 258 27.42 -2.89 -10.93
CA LEU A 258 28.05 -4.14 -10.53
C LEU A 258 28.89 -3.99 -9.27
N ASP A 259 28.68 -4.87 -8.29
CA ASP A 259 29.61 -5.02 -7.17
C ASP A 259 30.98 -5.55 -7.65
N PRO A 260 32.07 -5.12 -7.00
CA PRO A 260 33.38 -5.62 -7.34
C PRO A 260 33.47 -7.12 -7.05
N GLY A 261 33.86 -7.90 -8.05
CA GLY A 261 34.02 -9.35 -7.93
C GLY A 261 34.02 -10.03 -9.30
N PRO A 262 34.34 -11.36 -9.31
CA PRO A 262 34.36 -12.10 -10.55
C PRO A 262 32.96 -12.30 -11.12
N VAL A 263 32.80 -11.99 -12.42
CA VAL A 263 31.51 -12.14 -13.12
C VAL A 263 31.72 -12.34 -14.62
N THR A 264 30.83 -13.09 -15.24
CA THR A 264 30.73 -13.20 -16.70
C THR A 264 29.54 -12.42 -17.20
N LEU A 265 29.73 -11.50 -18.13
CA LEU A 265 28.69 -10.67 -18.72
C LEU A 265 28.39 -11.17 -20.14
N ASN A 266 27.14 -11.48 -20.40
CA ASN A 266 26.58 -11.79 -21.72
C ASN A 266 25.48 -10.77 -22.04
N ILE A 267 25.81 -9.72 -22.78
CA ILE A 267 24.91 -8.63 -23.05
C ILE A 267 24.57 -8.62 -24.54
N GLN A 268 23.28 -8.58 -24.85
CA GLN A 268 22.74 -8.34 -26.19
C GLN A 268 21.87 -7.09 -26.15
N ALA A 269 22.12 -6.16 -27.08
CA ALA A 269 21.33 -4.94 -27.19
C ALA A 269 21.08 -4.59 -28.66
N HIS A 270 19.91 -4.02 -28.97
CA HIS A 270 19.67 -3.45 -30.30
C HIS A 270 20.23 -2.03 -30.40
N GLY A 271 20.34 -1.33 -29.28
CA GLY A 271 21.03 -0.04 -29.13
C GLY A 271 22.53 -0.18 -28.95
N SER A 272 23.14 0.78 -28.25
CA SER A 272 24.58 0.79 -27.96
C SER A 272 24.87 0.11 -26.61
N ILE A 273 26.01 -0.56 -26.52
CA ILE A 273 26.54 -1.10 -25.28
C ILE A 273 27.71 -0.23 -24.82
N ARG A 274 27.67 0.26 -23.61
CA ARG A 274 28.71 1.06 -22.97
C ARG A 274 29.06 0.50 -21.61
N TRP A 275 30.31 0.53 -21.26
CA TRP A 275 30.77 0.14 -19.93
C TRP A 275 31.86 1.07 -19.42
N ASP A 276 31.95 1.19 -18.12
CA ASP A 276 33.01 1.97 -17.50
C ASP A 276 34.32 1.19 -17.53
N ARG A 277 35.38 1.85 -18.01
CA ARG A 277 36.71 1.22 -18.11
C ARG A 277 37.33 0.92 -16.74
N SER A 278 36.88 1.59 -15.67
CA SER A 278 37.35 1.33 -14.31
C SER A 278 36.97 -0.06 -13.81
N LEU A 279 35.97 -0.72 -14.42
CA LEU A 279 35.61 -2.10 -14.11
C LEU A 279 36.69 -3.11 -14.44
N GLY A 280 37.64 -2.79 -15.34
CA GLY A 280 38.73 -3.71 -15.71
C GLY A 280 38.27 -4.98 -16.44
N LEU A 281 37.18 -4.89 -17.22
CA LEU A 281 36.60 -6.02 -17.95
C LEU A 281 37.57 -6.56 -19.01
N THR A 282 37.76 -7.87 -19.01
CA THR A 282 38.42 -8.59 -20.11
C THR A 282 37.39 -8.93 -21.17
N VAL A 283 37.44 -8.20 -22.30
CA VAL A 283 36.45 -8.36 -23.37
C VAL A 283 36.85 -9.55 -24.26
N GLN A 284 35.97 -10.52 -24.42
CA GLN A 284 36.12 -11.69 -25.29
C GLN A 284 35.50 -11.45 -26.67
N SER A 285 34.37 -10.79 -26.72
CA SER A 285 33.67 -10.40 -27.94
C SER A 285 33.04 -9.03 -27.75
N ASP A 286 33.28 -8.11 -28.66
CA ASP A 286 32.64 -6.79 -28.68
C ASP A 286 32.19 -6.49 -30.12
N THR A 287 30.88 -6.47 -30.27
CA THR A 287 30.24 -6.02 -31.50
C THR A 287 29.23 -4.90 -31.12
N ARG A 288 28.71 -4.19 -32.12
CA ARG A 288 27.74 -3.13 -31.85
C ARG A 288 26.52 -3.59 -31.02
N ARG A 289 26.21 -4.89 -31.03
CA ARG A 289 24.97 -5.44 -30.42
C ARG A 289 25.22 -6.56 -29.41
N GLN A 290 26.47 -6.93 -29.20
CA GLN A 290 26.82 -8.02 -28.28
C GLN A 290 28.13 -7.72 -27.58
N LEU A 291 28.12 -7.85 -26.25
CA LEU A 291 29.29 -7.82 -25.40
C LEU A 291 29.38 -9.13 -24.62
N VAL A 292 30.48 -9.84 -24.77
CA VAL A 292 30.85 -10.94 -23.89
C VAL A 292 32.15 -10.55 -23.19
N ALA A 293 32.08 -10.36 -21.89
CA ALA A 293 33.20 -9.89 -21.11
C ALA A 293 33.28 -10.64 -19.76
N ARG A 294 34.48 -10.66 -19.19
CA ARG A 294 34.73 -11.24 -17.86
C ARG A 294 35.46 -10.25 -16.96
N LEU A 295 35.08 -10.28 -15.71
CA LEU A 295 35.81 -9.65 -14.62
C LEU A 295 36.31 -10.78 -13.68
N GLY A 296 37.63 -10.92 -13.56
CA GLY A 296 38.24 -11.99 -12.76
C GLY A 296 38.00 -13.42 -13.27
N GLU A 297 38.27 -14.40 -12.42
CA GLU A 297 38.05 -15.84 -12.73
C GLU A 297 36.90 -16.40 -11.86
N GLY A 298 35.97 -17.10 -12.46
CA GLY A 298 34.78 -17.65 -11.81
C GLY A 298 33.67 -16.59 -11.66
N GLY A 299 32.83 -16.72 -10.64
CA GLY A 299 31.72 -15.80 -10.34
C GLY A 299 30.41 -16.17 -11.02
N GLY A 300 29.43 -15.28 -10.89
CA GLY A 300 28.11 -15.42 -11.47
C GLY A 300 28.08 -15.11 -12.97
N GLU A 301 26.92 -15.35 -13.57
CA GLU A 301 26.67 -15.06 -14.97
C GLU A 301 25.52 -14.04 -15.08
N ILE A 302 25.75 -12.93 -15.77
CA ILE A 302 24.74 -11.90 -16.00
C ILE A 302 24.36 -11.92 -17.48
N ASN A 303 23.13 -12.32 -17.74
CA ASN A 303 22.53 -12.39 -19.07
C ASN A 303 21.56 -11.22 -19.25
N VAL A 304 21.85 -10.32 -20.18
CA VAL A 304 21.04 -9.15 -20.49
C VAL A 304 20.60 -9.17 -21.94
N ASN A 305 19.32 -8.95 -22.15
CA ASN A 305 18.74 -8.74 -23.48
C ASN A 305 17.91 -7.45 -23.48
N ALA A 306 18.37 -6.43 -24.19
CA ALA A 306 17.73 -5.12 -24.26
C ALA A 306 17.42 -4.72 -25.71
N HIS A 307 16.26 -4.08 -25.93
CA HIS A 307 16.01 -3.41 -27.20
C HIS A 307 16.63 -2.01 -27.24
N GLY A 308 16.80 -1.36 -26.09
CA GLY A 308 17.45 -0.06 -25.93
C GLY A 308 18.97 -0.15 -25.81
N ASP A 309 19.54 0.87 -25.18
CA ASP A 309 20.96 0.97 -24.82
C ASP A 309 21.26 0.19 -23.52
N VAL A 310 22.46 -0.34 -23.39
CA VAL A 310 22.93 -0.96 -22.14
C VAL A 310 24.14 -0.20 -21.61
N VAL A 311 24.11 0.17 -20.32
CA VAL A 311 25.21 0.84 -19.63
C VAL A 311 25.61 0.02 -18.40
N VAL A 312 26.90 -0.31 -18.30
CA VAL A 312 27.47 -1.05 -17.16
C VAL A 312 28.46 -0.17 -16.42
N TYR A 313 28.30 -0.03 -15.11
CA TYR A 313 29.10 0.83 -14.24
C TYR A 313 29.40 0.15 -12.90
N PRO A 314 30.43 0.59 -12.15
CA PRO A 314 30.70 0.06 -10.81
C PRO A 314 29.63 0.51 -9.83
N ALA A 315 29.20 -0.38 -8.93
CA ALA A 315 28.26 -0.05 -7.86
C ALA A 315 28.80 1.12 -7.02
N GLY A 316 27.90 1.99 -6.58
CA GLY A 316 28.24 3.22 -5.83
C GLY A 316 28.47 4.47 -6.67
N GLU A 317 28.55 4.38 -7.99
CA GLU A 317 28.51 5.54 -8.88
C GLU A 317 27.07 5.75 -9.39
N GLU A 318 26.32 6.63 -8.75
CA GLU A 318 25.06 7.12 -9.32
C GLU A 318 25.34 8.03 -10.52
N ARG A 319 25.44 7.45 -11.70
CA ARG A 319 25.48 8.25 -12.94
C ARG A 319 24.06 8.64 -13.31
N GLY A 320 23.66 9.81 -12.85
CA GLY A 320 22.43 10.46 -13.28
C GLY A 320 22.31 10.44 -14.80
N ARG A 321 21.25 9.85 -15.28
CA ARG A 321 20.86 9.74 -16.69
C ARG A 321 20.83 11.13 -17.34
N ARG A 322 21.82 11.48 -18.16
CA ARG A 322 21.68 12.53 -19.16
C ARG A 322 20.87 11.96 -20.34
N GLY A 323 19.63 11.66 -20.13
CA GLY A 323 18.71 11.19 -21.15
C GLY A 323 17.87 12.33 -21.72
N ARG A 324 17.88 12.48 -23.02
CA ARG A 324 16.90 13.28 -23.77
C ARG A 324 15.54 12.59 -23.68
N GLY A 325 14.55 13.25 -23.08
CA GLY A 325 13.14 12.94 -23.42
C GLY A 325 12.23 12.77 -22.21
N ARG A 326 11.41 13.78 -21.99
CA ARG A 326 10.02 13.77 -21.50
C ARG A 326 9.67 12.81 -20.34
N HIS A 327 10.24 12.94 -19.20
CA HIS A 327 9.66 12.84 -17.85
C HIS A 327 10.85 12.83 -16.89
N GLY A 328 11.07 14.00 -16.26
CA GLY A 328 12.25 14.16 -15.40
C GLY A 328 11.99 13.52 -14.05
N TRP A 329 12.63 12.43 -13.76
CA TRP A 329 12.87 11.98 -12.40
C TRP A 329 14.08 12.71 -11.83
N VAL A 330 13.85 13.56 -10.85
CA VAL A 330 14.93 14.18 -10.05
C VAL A 330 15.15 13.27 -8.86
N MET A 331 16.22 12.47 -8.92
CA MET A 331 16.70 11.71 -7.77
C MET A 331 17.30 12.67 -6.76
N ALA A 332 16.66 12.85 -5.61
CA ALA A 332 17.22 13.56 -4.48
C ALA A 332 18.14 12.61 -3.70
N GLY A 333 19.45 12.82 -3.85
CA GLY A 333 20.46 12.22 -2.96
C GLY A 333 20.26 12.71 -1.53
N ALA A 334 20.39 11.80 -0.57
CA ALA A 334 20.35 12.10 0.85
C ALA A 334 21.40 13.14 1.24
N GLY A 335 20.95 14.32 1.71
CA GLY A 335 21.81 15.31 2.32
C GLY A 335 21.49 16.75 1.95
N GLU A 336 20.81 17.40 2.87
CA GLU A 336 20.39 18.80 2.98
C GLU A 336 18.92 19.03 2.58
N GLY A 337 18.13 19.38 3.61
CA GLY A 337 16.73 19.74 3.47
C GLY A 337 16.48 20.84 2.44
N PRO A 338 15.27 20.91 1.90
CA PRO A 338 14.96 21.76 0.76
C PRO A 338 15.23 23.24 1.10
N ARG A 339 16.22 23.82 0.44
CA ARG A 339 16.33 25.28 0.35
C ARG A 339 15.16 25.76 -0.51
N VAL A 340 14.16 26.31 0.13
CA VAL A 340 13.06 27.00 -0.56
C VAL A 340 13.68 28.08 -1.45
N PRO A 341 13.53 28.02 -2.78
CA PRO A 341 14.00 29.12 -3.64
C PRO A 341 13.20 30.38 -3.31
N PRO A 342 13.82 31.58 -3.38
CA PRO A 342 13.08 32.81 -3.14
C PRO A 342 11.93 32.93 -4.13
N ILE A 343 10.73 33.18 -3.61
CA ILE A 343 9.51 33.37 -4.39
C ILE A 343 9.75 34.55 -5.32
N PRO A 344 9.61 34.40 -6.66
CA PRO A 344 9.71 35.54 -7.56
C PRO A 344 8.61 36.56 -7.24
N PRO A 345 8.88 37.86 -7.36
CA PRO A 345 7.88 38.89 -7.07
C PRO A 345 6.66 38.71 -7.99
N ILE A 346 5.48 38.70 -7.38
CA ILE A 346 4.20 38.63 -8.08
C ILE A 346 4.10 39.79 -9.06
N PRO A 347 3.89 39.53 -10.37
CA PRO A 347 3.68 40.62 -11.31
C PRO A 347 2.41 41.39 -10.93
N THR A 348 2.53 42.70 -10.77
CA THR A 348 1.41 43.61 -10.56
C THR A 348 0.47 43.54 -11.76
N ILE A 349 -0.76 43.12 -11.51
CA ILE A 349 -1.82 43.06 -12.52
C ILE A 349 -2.20 44.52 -12.84
N PRO A 350 -2.14 45.00 -14.09
CA PRO A 350 -2.64 46.32 -14.46
C PRO A 350 -4.16 46.39 -14.24
N PRO A 351 -4.71 47.54 -13.86
CA PRO A 351 -6.16 47.71 -13.67
C PRO A 351 -6.90 47.48 -14.99
N MET A 352 -7.88 46.60 -14.95
CA MET A 352 -8.74 46.34 -16.10
C MET A 352 -9.64 47.54 -16.39
N PRO A 353 -9.84 47.91 -17.67
CA PRO A 353 -10.78 48.95 -18.03
C PRO A 353 -12.23 48.51 -17.76
N SER A 354 -13.03 49.38 -17.17
CA SER A 354 -14.45 49.19 -16.92
C SER A 354 -15.21 49.06 -18.24
N LEU A 355 -15.68 47.83 -18.55
CA LEU A 355 -16.63 47.60 -19.64
C LEU A 355 -18.05 47.82 -19.12
N GLY A 356 -18.72 48.79 -19.73
CA GLY A 356 -20.09 49.17 -19.44
C GLY A 356 -21.09 48.02 -19.63
N GLY A 357 -22.19 48.12 -18.88
CA GLY A 357 -23.18 47.11 -18.64
C GLY A 357 -23.83 46.48 -19.89
N ILE A 358 -23.92 45.14 -19.81
CA ILE A 358 -24.84 44.35 -20.60
C ILE A 358 -25.77 43.67 -19.60
N PRO A 359 -27.11 43.75 -19.69
CA PRO A 359 -28.00 43.09 -18.77
C PRO A 359 -28.04 41.57 -19.08
N VAL A 360 -27.50 40.76 -18.20
CA VAL A 360 -27.61 39.31 -18.27
C VAL A 360 -28.86 38.87 -17.53
N ALA A 361 -29.79 38.26 -18.28
CA ALA A 361 -30.99 37.62 -17.77
C ALA A 361 -30.67 36.53 -16.76
N GLY A 362 -31.47 36.48 -15.68
CA GLY A 362 -31.28 35.69 -14.48
C GLY A 362 -30.99 34.21 -14.68
N VAL A 363 -29.82 33.80 -14.24
CA VAL A 363 -29.52 32.40 -13.89
C VAL A 363 -29.85 32.22 -12.41
N ARG A 364 -30.91 31.49 -12.09
CA ARG A 364 -31.23 31.07 -10.73
C ARG A 364 -30.10 30.18 -10.22
N ARG A 365 -29.33 30.63 -9.25
CA ARG A 365 -28.43 29.78 -8.45
C ARG A 365 -29.29 28.81 -7.63
N PRO A 366 -28.91 27.51 -7.55
CA PRO A 366 -29.57 26.59 -6.62
C PRO A 366 -29.37 27.09 -5.18
N PRO A 367 -30.29 26.82 -4.25
CA PRO A 367 -30.16 27.25 -2.87
C PRO A 367 -28.92 26.62 -2.24
N VAL A 368 -28.05 27.44 -1.70
CA VAL A 368 -26.85 27.04 -0.97
C VAL A 368 -27.30 26.34 0.32
N ASN A 369 -26.84 25.10 0.53
CA ASN A 369 -27.15 24.36 1.75
C ASN A 369 -26.18 24.79 2.86
N LEU A 370 -26.57 25.84 3.60
CA LEU A 370 -25.78 26.42 4.69
C LEU A 370 -25.33 25.43 5.77
N VAL A 371 -26.03 24.31 5.91
CA VAL A 371 -25.69 23.26 6.88
C VAL A 371 -24.46 22.44 6.41
N GLU A 372 -24.39 22.13 5.12
CA GLU A 372 -23.26 21.39 4.55
C GLU A 372 -21.99 22.24 4.55
N GLU A 373 -22.07 23.53 4.20
CA GLU A 373 -20.89 24.39 4.22
C GLU A 373 -20.33 24.65 5.62
N ARG A 374 -21.21 24.75 6.64
CA ARG A 374 -20.77 24.83 8.04
C ARG A 374 -20.08 23.54 8.51
N SER A 375 -20.58 22.39 8.09
CA SER A 375 -19.96 21.11 8.39
C SER A 375 -18.55 20.98 7.81
N VAL A 376 -18.33 21.41 6.56
CA VAL A 376 -17.03 21.41 5.92
C VAL A 376 -16.02 22.31 6.66
N ILE A 377 -16.43 23.51 7.10
CA ILE A 377 -15.54 24.42 7.85
C ILE A 377 -15.13 23.80 9.21
N LEU A 378 -16.07 23.18 9.90
CA LEU A 378 -15.80 22.52 11.19
C LEU A 378 -14.89 21.30 11.01
N LYS A 379 -15.03 20.55 9.92
CA LYS A 379 -14.15 19.44 9.58
C LYS A 379 -12.73 19.93 9.27
N MET A 380 -12.56 21.00 8.49
CA MET A 380 -11.26 21.60 8.22
C MET A 380 -10.57 22.13 9.48
N LEU A 381 -11.33 22.62 10.46
CA LEU A 381 -10.81 23.04 11.76
C LEU A 381 -10.37 21.83 12.60
N ALA A 382 -11.16 20.77 12.63
CA ALA A 382 -10.84 19.52 13.34
C ALA A 382 -9.60 18.83 12.76
N GLU A 383 -9.43 18.86 11.45
CA GLU A 383 -8.26 18.33 10.73
C GLU A 383 -7.01 19.25 10.81
N GLY A 384 -7.10 20.37 11.53
CA GLY A 384 -5.98 21.31 11.66
C GLY A 384 -5.59 22.04 10.36
N LYS A 385 -6.41 21.94 9.31
CA LYS A 385 -6.17 22.60 8.00
C LYS A 385 -6.41 24.10 8.04
N ILE A 386 -7.20 24.58 9.00
CA ILE A 386 -7.45 26.00 9.25
C ILE A 386 -7.37 26.29 10.74
N THR A 387 -6.99 27.52 11.10
CA THR A 387 -6.95 27.96 12.49
C THR A 387 -8.34 28.35 13.00
N ALA A 388 -8.53 28.39 14.33
CA ALA A 388 -9.80 28.79 14.94
C ALA A 388 -10.26 30.19 14.51
N GLU A 389 -9.31 31.13 14.29
CA GLU A 389 -9.62 32.48 13.77
C GLU A 389 -10.09 32.44 12.32
N GLN A 390 -9.49 31.59 11.49
CA GLN A 390 -9.90 31.43 10.09
C GLN A 390 -11.30 30.78 10.00
N ALA A 391 -11.55 29.76 10.82
CA ALA A 391 -12.86 29.13 10.89
C ALA A 391 -13.96 30.12 11.35
N ALA A 392 -13.68 30.94 12.35
CA ALA A 392 -14.63 31.96 12.82
C ALA A 392 -14.99 32.96 11.71
N ARG A 393 -14.00 33.46 10.95
CA ARG A 393 -14.23 34.38 9.83
C ARG A 393 -15.05 33.75 8.69
N LEU A 394 -14.82 32.44 8.41
CA LEU A 394 -15.59 31.74 7.38
C LEU A 394 -17.04 31.47 7.81
N LEU A 395 -17.25 31.17 9.10
CA LEU A 395 -18.60 30.99 9.66
C LEU A 395 -19.40 32.31 9.74
N ASP A 396 -18.73 33.42 10.04
CA ASP A 396 -19.34 34.77 10.01
C ASP A 396 -19.74 35.18 8.58
N ALA A 397 -18.90 34.89 7.61
CA ALA A 397 -19.20 35.18 6.19
C ALA A 397 -20.38 34.34 5.65
N LEU A 398 -20.61 33.13 6.21
CA LEU A 398 -21.79 32.30 5.91
C LEU A 398 -23.05 32.70 6.67
N GLY A 399 -22.92 33.48 7.74
CA GLY A 399 -24.04 33.95 8.55
C GLY A 399 -24.67 35.24 8.05
N ASP A 400 -23.97 36.01 7.23
CA ASP A 400 -24.40 37.27 6.64
C ASP A 400 -24.94 37.14 5.18
N ALA A 401 -25.15 35.92 4.66
CA ALA A 401 -25.61 35.65 3.30
C ALA A 401 -27.05 35.12 3.26
#